data_1ce3a0a5cae54c8215318900d489518a
#
_entry.id   1ce3a0a5cae54c8215318900d489518a
#
_cell.length_a   1.000
_cell.length_b   1.000
_cell.length_c   1.000
_cell.angle_alpha   90.00
_cell.angle_beta   90.00
_cell.angle_gamma   90.00
#
_symmetry.space_group_name_H-M   'P 1'
#
loop_
_entity.id
_entity.type
_entity.pdbx_description
1 polymer ?
#
loop_
_entity_poly.entity_id
_entity_poly.type
_entity_poly.pdbx_seq_one_letter_code
_entity_poly.pdbx_strand_id
1 'polypeptide(L)'
;RGMTSMVGPLGFTDFDAEGMLVEGFEQLSTMSTIYNFPYYPQHMEKLGFEKEADWVEFKIYIPDAIPDKHKRISEIIMRKYGLKIVKCTSTKDINKYGQAIFDLMNEAYSPLYGYSALSPKQIQQYIKMFLPILDLRMVTLVVDSEDQVIAAGISMPSLSEALQKAKGRLL
;
A
#
# COMPACT_ATOMS: atom_id res chain seq x y z
N ARG A 1 9.41 26.56 -20.92
CA ARG A 1 8.91 25.20 -21.19
C ARG A 1 7.39 25.06 -20.95
N GLY A 2 6.65 26.14 -20.63
CA GLY A 2 5.19 26.17 -20.53
C GLY A 2 4.61 25.54 -19.26
N MET A 3 5.43 25.17 -18.27
CA MET A 3 4.95 24.68 -16.98
C MET A 3 4.41 25.84 -16.16
N THR A 4 3.24 25.66 -15.54
CA THR A 4 2.52 26.66 -14.75
C THR A 4 2.48 26.35 -13.26
N SER A 5 2.75 25.09 -12.90
CA SER A 5 2.75 24.62 -11.51
C SER A 5 3.80 23.52 -11.31
N MET A 6 4.18 23.30 -10.06
CA MET A 6 5.03 22.22 -9.62
C MET A 6 4.43 21.60 -8.37
N VAL A 7 4.31 20.28 -8.36
CA VAL A 7 3.77 19.49 -7.25
C VAL A 7 4.87 18.58 -6.74
N GLY A 8 4.98 18.44 -5.44
CA GLY A 8 5.96 17.57 -4.79
C GLY A 8 6.00 17.74 -3.27
N PRO A 9 6.81 16.91 -2.60
CA PRO A 9 7.64 15.83 -3.15
C PRO A 9 6.83 14.61 -3.57
N LEU A 10 7.05 14.14 -4.80
CA LEU A 10 6.42 12.95 -5.35
C LEU A 10 7.48 12.03 -5.97
N GLY A 11 7.24 10.72 -5.94
CA GLY A 11 7.99 9.74 -6.69
C GLY A 11 7.54 9.61 -8.15
N PHE A 12 8.02 8.58 -8.84
CA PHE A 12 7.55 8.22 -10.19
C PHE A 12 6.29 7.37 -10.15
N THR A 13 6.07 6.67 -9.03
CA THR A 13 4.90 5.83 -8.78
C THR A 13 4.57 5.88 -7.29
N ASP A 14 3.38 5.47 -6.90
CA ASP A 14 2.91 5.36 -5.51
C ASP A 14 3.71 4.35 -4.64
N PHE A 15 4.65 3.61 -5.24
CA PHE A 15 5.60 2.77 -4.51
C PHE A 15 6.88 3.50 -4.11
N ASP A 16 7.08 4.69 -4.62
CA ASP A 16 8.19 5.55 -4.26
C ASP A 16 7.85 6.38 -3.01
N ALA A 17 8.88 6.92 -2.39
CA ALA A 17 8.69 7.82 -1.28
C ALA A 17 8.08 9.15 -1.76
N GLU A 18 6.95 9.55 -1.19
CA GLU A 18 6.25 10.77 -1.56
C GLU A 18 5.63 11.48 -0.35
N GLY A 19 5.38 12.79 -0.49
CA GLY A 19 4.90 13.63 0.59
C GLY A 19 5.97 13.98 1.63
N MET A 20 5.53 14.50 2.75
CA MET A 20 6.35 14.76 3.93
C MET A 20 5.52 14.57 5.19
N LEU A 21 6.14 14.14 6.27
CA LEU A 21 5.50 14.05 7.57
C LEU A 21 5.15 15.45 8.10
N VAL A 22 3.91 15.67 8.47
CA VAL A 22 3.41 16.93 9.01
C VAL A 22 2.83 16.79 10.42
N GLU A 23 2.40 15.57 10.79
CA GLU A 23 1.88 15.20 12.12
C GLU A 23 2.41 13.83 12.54
N GLY A 24 2.44 13.54 13.85
CA GLY A 24 2.87 12.24 14.38
C GLY A 24 4.39 12.07 14.46
N PHE A 25 5.15 13.13 14.60
CA PHE A 25 6.62 13.10 14.70
C PHE A 25 7.14 12.25 15.87
N GLU A 26 6.32 12.06 16.90
CA GLU A 26 6.62 11.23 18.07
C GLU A 26 6.31 9.75 17.86
N GLN A 27 5.65 9.41 16.77
CA GLN A 27 5.30 8.02 16.45
C GLN A 27 6.49 7.29 15.83
N LEU A 28 6.58 5.99 16.10
CA LEU A 28 7.54 5.14 15.43
C LEU A 28 7.07 4.89 14.00
N SER A 29 7.81 5.45 13.02
CA SER A 29 7.49 5.30 11.60
C SER A 29 7.43 3.84 11.16
N THR A 30 6.57 3.54 10.21
CA THR A 30 6.59 2.26 9.48
C THR A 30 7.63 2.32 8.36
N MET A 31 7.94 1.18 7.76
CA MET A 31 8.93 1.12 6.66
C MET A 31 8.46 1.88 5.40
N SER A 32 7.16 2.02 5.23
CA SER A 32 6.55 2.71 4.09
C SER A 32 6.28 4.19 4.35
N THR A 33 6.38 4.64 5.61
CA THR A 33 6.11 6.04 5.97
C THR A 33 7.39 6.85 5.91
N ILE A 34 7.32 8.02 5.31
CA ILE A 34 8.44 8.98 5.28
C ILE A 34 8.56 9.63 6.66
N TYR A 35 9.80 9.77 7.12
CA TYR A 35 10.13 10.60 8.27
C TYR A 35 10.99 11.77 7.85
N ASN A 36 10.63 12.96 8.31
CA ASN A 36 11.43 14.19 8.21
C ASN A 36 11.32 14.99 9.51
N PHE A 37 12.18 15.98 9.67
CA PHE A 37 12.09 16.88 10.81
C PHE A 37 10.97 17.92 10.66
N PRO A 38 10.39 18.41 11.77
CA PRO A 38 9.26 19.35 11.76
C PRO A 38 9.50 20.67 11.02
N TYR A 39 10.74 21.03 10.73
CA TYR A 39 11.04 22.26 9.99
C TYR A 39 10.82 22.15 8.46
N TYR A 40 10.67 20.93 7.91
CA TYR A 40 10.50 20.77 6.47
C TYR A 40 9.23 21.44 5.91
N PRO A 41 8.04 21.27 6.49
CA PRO A 41 6.86 22.00 6.05
C PRO A 41 7.06 23.52 6.04
N GLN A 42 7.70 24.07 7.08
CA GLN A 42 8.00 25.50 7.18
C GLN A 42 8.93 25.99 6.05
N HIS A 43 9.88 25.16 5.61
CA HIS A 43 10.72 25.50 4.47
C HIS A 43 9.94 25.49 3.16
N MET A 44 9.04 24.52 2.98
CA MET A 44 8.19 24.48 1.79
C MET A 44 7.29 25.71 1.70
N GLU A 45 6.64 26.10 2.80
CA GLU A 45 5.84 27.33 2.88
C GLU A 45 6.66 28.59 2.55
N LYS A 46 7.89 28.71 3.10
CA LYS A 46 8.80 29.83 2.81
C LYS A 46 9.24 29.88 1.34
N LEU A 47 9.24 28.74 0.65
CA LEU A 47 9.54 28.65 -0.78
C LEU A 47 8.30 28.93 -1.65
N GLY A 48 7.14 29.19 -1.04
CA GLY A 48 5.91 29.52 -1.74
C GLY A 48 5.07 28.31 -2.14
N PHE A 49 5.35 27.13 -1.58
CA PHE A 49 4.47 25.98 -1.75
C PHE A 49 3.30 26.05 -0.79
N GLU A 50 2.15 25.58 -1.25
CA GLU A 50 0.92 25.42 -0.48
C GLU A 50 0.58 23.92 -0.38
N LYS A 51 -0.15 23.55 0.68
CA LYS A 51 -0.58 22.18 0.86
C LYS A 51 -1.68 21.83 -0.16
N GLU A 52 -1.48 20.76 -0.90
CA GLU A 52 -2.42 20.30 -1.94
C GLU A 52 -3.25 19.11 -1.45
N ALA A 53 -2.63 18.10 -0.85
CA ALA A 53 -3.30 16.89 -0.39
C ALA A 53 -2.69 16.37 0.91
N ASP A 54 -3.47 15.57 1.66
CA ASP A 54 -3.02 14.82 2.81
C ASP A 54 -3.16 13.31 2.58
N TRP A 55 -2.16 12.55 2.99
CA TRP A 55 -2.25 11.11 3.20
C TRP A 55 -2.32 10.84 4.68
N VAL A 56 -3.16 9.90 5.09
CA VAL A 56 -3.33 9.56 6.50
C VAL A 56 -2.95 8.11 6.75
N GLU A 57 -2.21 7.88 7.84
CA GLU A 57 -1.89 6.54 8.33
C GLU A 57 -2.70 6.25 9.59
N PHE A 58 -3.31 5.07 9.67
CA PHE A 58 -4.14 4.66 10.79
C PHE A 58 -3.48 3.52 11.56
N LYS A 59 -3.37 3.69 12.87
CA LYS A 59 -3.06 2.60 13.80
C LYS A 59 -4.36 1.90 14.20
N ILE A 60 -4.53 0.66 13.76
CA ILE A 60 -5.71 -0.15 14.05
C ILE A 60 -5.36 -1.20 15.10
N TYR A 61 -6.10 -1.24 16.19
CA TYR A 61 -6.01 -2.31 17.18
C TYR A 61 -6.95 -3.44 16.77
N ILE A 62 -6.37 -4.62 16.51
CA ILE A 62 -7.13 -5.79 16.10
C ILE A 62 -7.81 -6.37 17.35
N PRO A 63 -9.14 -6.55 17.35
CA PRO A 63 -9.84 -7.17 18.47
C PRO A 63 -9.53 -8.67 18.53
N ASP A 64 -9.65 -9.27 19.72
CA ASP A 64 -9.41 -10.70 19.96
C ASP A 64 -10.29 -11.61 19.09
N ALA A 65 -11.49 -11.13 18.72
CA ALA A 65 -12.40 -11.84 17.83
C ALA A 65 -13.01 -10.87 16.81
N ILE A 66 -13.21 -11.38 15.59
CA ILE A 66 -13.93 -10.63 14.55
C ILE A 66 -15.38 -10.42 15.01
N PRO A 67 -15.89 -9.16 15.03
CA PRO A 67 -17.28 -8.91 15.42
C PRO A 67 -18.28 -9.68 14.55
N ASP A 68 -19.33 -10.23 15.15
CA ASP A 68 -20.33 -11.07 14.46
C ASP A 68 -21.01 -10.35 13.30
N LYS A 69 -21.20 -9.03 13.40
CA LYS A 69 -21.72 -8.23 12.29
C LYS A 69 -20.84 -8.36 11.05
N HIS A 70 -19.53 -8.31 11.19
CA HIS A 70 -18.58 -8.40 10.07
C HIS A 70 -18.58 -9.80 9.46
N LYS A 71 -18.60 -10.85 10.32
CA LYS A 71 -18.70 -12.25 9.85
C LYS A 71 -19.95 -12.45 9.02
N ARG A 72 -21.11 -12.04 9.56
CA ARG A 72 -22.40 -12.18 8.88
C ARG A 72 -22.46 -11.43 7.56
N ILE A 73 -21.98 -10.19 7.52
CA ILE A 73 -21.95 -9.40 6.27
C ILE A 73 -21.05 -10.08 5.23
N SER A 74 -19.86 -10.52 5.64
CA SER A 74 -18.93 -11.24 4.77
C SER A 74 -19.58 -12.48 4.17
N GLU A 75 -20.20 -13.33 5.00
CA GLU A 75 -20.91 -14.55 4.53
C GLU A 75 -22.01 -14.25 3.52
N ILE A 76 -22.80 -13.20 3.76
CA ILE A 76 -23.88 -12.79 2.86
C ILE A 76 -23.29 -12.34 1.50
N ILE A 77 -22.25 -11.51 1.52
CA ILE A 77 -21.60 -11.00 0.30
C ILE A 77 -20.97 -12.16 -0.48
N MET A 78 -20.18 -12.99 0.19
CA MET A 78 -19.52 -14.14 -0.42
C MET A 78 -20.53 -15.05 -1.13
N ARG A 79 -21.65 -15.36 -0.46
CA ARG A 79 -22.71 -16.21 -1.03
C ARG A 79 -23.47 -15.51 -2.16
N LYS A 80 -23.80 -14.22 -1.98
CA LYS A 80 -24.59 -13.45 -2.97
C LYS A 80 -23.89 -13.31 -4.32
N TYR A 81 -22.57 -13.12 -4.27
CA TYR A 81 -21.76 -12.87 -5.47
C TYR A 81 -20.90 -14.08 -5.89
N GLY A 82 -21.07 -15.23 -5.26
CA GLY A 82 -20.30 -16.44 -5.60
C GLY A 82 -18.80 -16.31 -5.36
N LEU A 83 -18.41 -15.47 -4.39
CA LEU A 83 -17.00 -15.15 -4.14
C LEU A 83 -16.30 -16.25 -3.36
N LYS A 84 -14.96 -16.34 -3.57
CA LYS A 84 -14.10 -17.28 -2.86
C LYS A 84 -12.85 -16.55 -2.33
N ILE A 85 -12.45 -16.92 -1.12
CA ILE A 85 -11.17 -16.48 -0.58
C ILE A 85 -10.08 -17.42 -1.06
N VAL A 86 -9.03 -16.86 -1.65
CA VAL A 86 -7.84 -17.59 -2.08
C VAL A 86 -6.66 -17.14 -1.22
N LYS A 87 -5.99 -18.11 -0.59
CA LYS A 87 -4.73 -17.90 0.12
C LYS A 87 -3.59 -18.32 -0.80
N CYS A 88 -2.66 -17.41 -1.02
CA CYS A 88 -1.45 -17.75 -1.75
C CYS A 88 -0.55 -18.61 -0.87
N THR A 89 -0.17 -19.78 -1.35
CA THR A 89 0.67 -20.73 -0.60
C THR A 89 2.00 -21.03 -1.31
N SER A 90 2.10 -20.60 -2.55
CA SER A 90 3.26 -20.87 -3.40
C SER A 90 3.55 -19.71 -4.36
N THR A 91 4.76 -19.69 -4.89
CA THR A 91 5.15 -18.78 -5.96
C THR A 91 4.33 -18.99 -7.24
N LYS A 92 3.76 -20.18 -7.44
CA LYS A 92 2.86 -20.45 -8.58
C LYS A 92 1.58 -19.63 -8.47
N ASP A 93 1.04 -19.46 -7.24
CA ASP A 93 -0.15 -18.66 -7.01
C ASP A 93 0.12 -17.19 -7.33
N ILE A 94 1.28 -16.68 -6.89
CA ILE A 94 1.68 -15.30 -7.21
C ILE A 94 1.90 -15.12 -8.72
N ASN A 95 2.52 -16.07 -9.39
CA ASN A 95 2.68 -16.02 -10.85
C ASN A 95 1.34 -16.05 -11.59
N LYS A 96 0.34 -16.77 -11.02
CA LYS A 96 -1.02 -16.83 -11.57
C LYS A 96 -1.77 -15.51 -11.39
N TYR A 97 -1.74 -14.94 -10.20
CA TYR A 97 -2.59 -13.80 -9.83
C TYR A 97 -1.84 -12.46 -9.81
N GLY A 98 -0.51 -12.46 -9.86
CA GLY A 98 0.29 -11.26 -9.67
C GLY A 98 -0.05 -10.13 -10.63
N GLN A 99 -0.22 -10.44 -11.92
CA GLN A 99 -0.64 -9.43 -12.90
C GLN A 99 -2.03 -8.89 -12.55
N ALA A 100 -3.00 -9.76 -12.25
CA ALA A 100 -4.37 -9.36 -11.92
C ALA A 100 -4.46 -8.50 -10.64
N ILE A 101 -3.58 -8.73 -9.66
CA ILE A 101 -3.46 -7.89 -8.46
C ILE A 101 -3.07 -6.46 -8.84
N PHE A 102 -2.07 -6.29 -9.69
CA PHE A 102 -1.63 -4.97 -10.13
C PHE A 102 -2.62 -4.30 -11.08
N ASP A 103 -3.31 -5.06 -11.93
CA ASP A 103 -4.36 -4.53 -12.79
C ASP A 103 -5.53 -4.01 -11.95
N LEU A 104 -5.97 -4.78 -10.94
CA LEU A 104 -6.97 -4.36 -9.96
C LEU A 104 -6.53 -3.10 -9.20
N MET A 105 -5.26 -3.02 -8.81
CA MET A 105 -4.72 -1.84 -8.14
C MET A 105 -4.72 -0.63 -9.07
N ASN A 106 -4.28 -0.77 -10.31
CA ASN A 106 -4.34 0.30 -11.31
C ASN A 106 -5.76 0.84 -11.50
N GLU A 107 -6.77 -0.05 -11.52
CA GLU A 107 -8.17 0.34 -11.61
C GLU A 107 -8.67 1.03 -10.34
N ALA A 108 -8.46 0.41 -9.18
CA ALA A 108 -8.96 0.88 -7.90
C ALA A 108 -8.33 2.20 -7.45
N TYR A 109 -7.06 2.43 -7.79
CA TYR A 109 -6.30 3.60 -7.37
C TYR A 109 -6.33 4.74 -8.38
N SER A 110 -6.83 4.49 -9.60
CA SER A 110 -6.89 5.51 -10.65
C SER A 110 -7.53 6.85 -10.22
N PRO A 111 -8.53 6.92 -9.32
CA PRO A 111 -9.08 8.18 -8.85
C PRO A 111 -8.30 8.84 -7.70
N LEU A 112 -7.25 8.20 -7.17
CA LEU A 112 -6.47 8.75 -6.06
C LEU A 112 -5.56 9.89 -6.54
N TYR A 113 -5.36 10.87 -5.68
CA TYR A 113 -4.51 12.01 -5.96
C TYR A 113 -3.07 11.56 -6.23
N GLY A 114 -2.50 12.03 -7.33
CA GLY A 114 -1.11 11.75 -7.70
C GLY A 114 -0.87 10.36 -8.30
N TYR A 115 -1.87 9.46 -8.26
CA TYR A 115 -1.68 8.09 -8.74
C TYR A 115 -1.28 8.03 -10.22
N SER A 116 -0.23 7.27 -10.51
CA SER A 116 0.22 6.95 -11.85
C SER A 116 0.10 5.45 -12.12
N ALA A 117 -0.72 5.09 -13.12
CA ALA A 117 -0.91 3.69 -13.47
C ALA A 117 0.41 3.02 -13.90
N LEU A 118 0.68 1.85 -13.34
CA LEU A 118 1.85 1.05 -13.65
C LEU A 118 1.75 0.44 -15.05
N SER A 119 2.80 0.61 -15.82
CA SER A 119 2.93 -0.09 -17.10
C SER A 119 3.19 -1.60 -16.90
N PRO A 120 2.88 -2.46 -17.90
CA PRO A 120 3.14 -3.90 -17.79
C PRO A 120 4.60 -4.24 -17.43
N LYS A 121 5.55 -3.45 -17.92
CA LYS A 121 6.98 -3.63 -17.61
C LYS A 121 7.28 -3.34 -16.13
N GLN A 122 6.73 -2.27 -15.58
CA GLN A 122 6.87 -1.93 -14.16
C GLN A 122 6.20 -3.00 -13.28
N ILE A 123 5.00 -3.47 -13.64
CA ILE A 123 4.32 -4.56 -12.92
C ILE A 123 5.20 -5.80 -12.82
N GLN A 124 5.78 -6.25 -13.93
CA GLN A 124 6.69 -7.40 -13.92
C GLN A 124 7.94 -7.16 -13.07
N GLN A 125 8.44 -5.95 -13.04
CA GLN A 125 9.57 -5.56 -12.23
C GLN A 125 9.21 -5.58 -10.73
N TYR A 126 8.05 -5.03 -10.36
CA TYR A 126 7.56 -5.05 -8.97
C TYR A 126 7.25 -6.45 -8.47
N ILE A 127 6.63 -7.31 -9.29
CA ILE A 127 6.41 -8.73 -8.95
C ILE A 127 7.76 -9.40 -8.60
N LYS A 128 8.78 -9.22 -9.42
CA LYS A 128 10.12 -9.79 -9.17
C LYS A 128 10.78 -9.22 -7.92
N MET A 129 10.58 -7.95 -7.63
CA MET A 129 11.18 -7.27 -6.49
C MET A 129 10.51 -7.66 -5.17
N PHE A 130 9.18 -7.69 -5.13
CA PHE A 130 8.43 -7.96 -3.90
C PHE A 130 8.27 -9.44 -3.58
N LEU A 131 8.18 -10.32 -4.59
CA LEU A 131 7.95 -11.74 -4.36
C LEU A 131 8.93 -12.40 -3.36
N PRO A 132 10.24 -12.10 -3.38
CA PRO A 132 11.19 -12.70 -2.44
C PRO A 132 11.01 -12.26 -0.97
N ILE A 133 10.39 -11.12 -0.73
CA ILE A 133 10.24 -10.52 0.60
C ILE A 133 8.82 -10.69 1.17
N LEU A 134 7.86 -11.14 0.36
CA LEU A 134 6.49 -11.36 0.80
C LEU A 134 6.35 -12.67 1.58
N ASP A 135 5.75 -12.58 2.76
CA ASP A 135 5.20 -13.75 3.43
C ASP A 135 3.85 -14.10 2.79
N LEU A 136 3.82 -15.16 1.98
CA LEU A 136 2.62 -15.56 1.25
C LEU A 136 1.41 -15.84 2.14
N ARG A 137 1.64 -16.20 3.42
CA ARG A 137 0.55 -16.39 4.40
C ARG A 137 -0.22 -15.11 4.67
N MET A 138 0.40 -13.94 4.40
CA MET A 138 -0.18 -12.61 4.59
C MET A 138 -0.79 -12.05 3.30
N VAL A 139 -0.81 -12.82 2.22
CA VAL A 139 -1.48 -12.48 0.96
C VAL A 139 -2.83 -13.19 0.90
N THR A 140 -3.88 -12.41 0.76
CA THR A 140 -5.26 -12.91 0.67
C THR A 140 -5.94 -12.28 -0.53
N LEU A 141 -6.54 -13.11 -1.37
CA LEU A 141 -7.29 -12.66 -2.54
C LEU A 141 -8.75 -13.04 -2.39
N VAL A 142 -9.62 -12.27 -3.00
CA VAL A 142 -11.00 -12.66 -3.23
C VAL A 142 -11.21 -12.75 -4.74
N VAL A 143 -11.71 -13.88 -5.18
CA VAL A 143 -12.01 -14.13 -6.58
C VAL A 143 -13.51 -14.40 -6.77
N ASP A 144 -14.01 -14.11 -7.94
CA ASP A 144 -15.38 -14.43 -8.35
C ASP A 144 -15.52 -15.87 -8.88
N SER A 145 -16.68 -16.18 -9.45
CA SER A 145 -16.98 -17.51 -10.04
C SER A 145 -16.14 -17.83 -11.27
N GLU A 146 -15.58 -16.83 -11.94
CA GLU A 146 -14.73 -16.96 -13.13
C GLU A 146 -13.23 -16.90 -12.79
N ASP A 147 -12.89 -16.98 -11.49
CA ASP A 147 -11.53 -16.91 -10.96
C ASP A 147 -10.84 -15.54 -11.22
N GLN A 148 -11.64 -14.47 -11.43
CA GLN A 148 -11.12 -13.11 -11.55
C GLN A 148 -10.87 -12.52 -10.17
N VAL A 149 -9.73 -11.85 -9.99
CA VAL A 149 -9.38 -11.17 -8.73
C VAL A 149 -10.21 -9.90 -8.60
N ILE A 150 -11.04 -9.84 -7.58
CA ILE A 150 -11.89 -8.67 -7.29
C ILE A 150 -11.49 -7.92 -6.02
N ALA A 151 -10.67 -8.54 -5.17
CA ALA A 151 -10.04 -7.87 -4.04
C ALA A 151 -8.71 -8.55 -3.69
N ALA A 152 -7.77 -7.76 -3.20
CA ALA A 152 -6.49 -8.23 -2.73
C ALA A 152 -6.13 -7.55 -1.40
N GLY A 153 -5.64 -8.33 -0.43
CA GLY A 153 -5.07 -7.84 0.81
C GLY A 153 -3.66 -8.38 0.97
N ILE A 154 -2.69 -7.47 1.04
CA ILE A 154 -1.29 -7.79 1.25
C ILE A 154 -0.86 -7.12 2.55
N SER A 155 -0.45 -7.90 3.53
CA SER A 155 0.07 -7.41 4.79
C SER A 155 1.55 -7.80 4.93
N MET A 156 2.28 -7.02 5.69
CA MET A 156 3.69 -7.30 5.99
C MET A 156 3.93 -7.15 7.48
N PRO A 157 4.83 -7.94 8.07
CA PRO A 157 5.28 -7.72 9.44
C PRO A 157 5.91 -6.33 9.57
N SER A 158 5.64 -5.63 10.67
CA SER A 158 6.34 -4.37 10.94
C SER A 158 7.80 -4.65 11.27
N LEU A 159 8.70 -3.99 10.56
CA LEU A 159 10.13 -3.99 10.83
C LEU A 159 10.59 -2.78 11.66
N SER A 160 9.66 -1.91 12.07
CA SER A 160 9.97 -0.62 12.69
C SER A 160 10.84 -0.74 13.94
N GLU A 161 10.48 -1.64 14.87
CA GLU A 161 11.29 -1.87 16.06
C GLU A 161 12.67 -2.48 15.77
N ALA A 162 12.73 -3.39 14.79
CA ALA A 162 14.00 -4.01 14.39
C ALA A 162 14.95 -2.97 13.78
N LEU A 163 14.43 -2.12 12.90
CA LEU A 163 15.19 -1.01 12.29
C LEU A 163 15.64 0.01 13.33
N GLN A 164 14.78 0.33 14.30
CA GLN A 164 15.13 1.23 15.40
C GLN A 164 16.27 0.65 16.26
N LYS A 165 16.20 -0.65 16.60
CA LYS A 165 17.26 -1.35 17.36
C LYS A 165 18.56 -1.46 16.56
N ALA A 166 18.47 -1.64 15.26
CA ALA A 166 19.63 -1.70 14.36
C ALA A 166 20.35 -0.34 14.19
N LYS A 167 19.68 0.79 14.52
CA LYS A 167 20.26 2.17 14.43
C LYS A 167 20.90 2.44 13.06
N GLY A 168 20.25 2.00 11.99
CA GLY A 168 20.75 2.14 10.62
C GLY A 168 21.83 1.12 10.20
N ARG A 169 22.19 0.16 11.04
CA ARG A 169 23.12 -0.91 10.71
C ARG A 169 22.31 -2.09 10.14
N LEU A 170 22.25 -2.19 8.82
CA LEU A 170 21.46 -3.21 8.12
C LEU A 170 22.30 -4.44 7.72
N LEU A 171 23.62 -4.40 7.92
CA LEU A 171 24.57 -5.49 7.68
C LEU A 171 25.65 -5.45 8.75
#